data_7689fa3f25ee3a686870b9bba9e2e3ac
#
_entry.id   7689fa3f25ee3a686870b9bba9e2e3ac
#
_cell.length_a   1.000
_cell.length_b   1.000
_cell.length_c   1.000
_cell.angle_alpha   90.00
_cell.angle_beta   90.00
_cell.angle_gamma   90.00
#
_symmetry.space_group_name_H-M   'P 1'
#
loop_
_entity.id
_entity.type
_entity.pdbx_description
1 polymer ?
#
loop_
_entity_poly.entity_id
_entity_poly.type
_entity_poly.pdbx_seq_one_letter_code
_entity_poly.pdbx_strand_id
1 'polypeptide(L)'
;MKPTEEKSAPKAHATRSSESGRQGFILDLWGVRYQVEDVSRSVAFYTKQLGFKLDHQKLPAFAQVSIGNLKLILSGPGASGSRPMLDGRRQEPGGWNRVVLQVADLPARIEALKKAGLRFRNEMEVGPGGRQIQIEDPDGNPIELFEPAR
;
A
#
# COMPACT_ATOMS: atom_id res chain seq x y z
N MET A 1 6.75 -21.46 25.91
CA MET A 1 6.99 -21.59 25.20
C MET A 1 7.10 -21.51 24.44
N LYS A 2 6.81 -21.25 24.64
CA LYS A 2 7.03 -21.08 23.75
C LYS A 2 6.69 -20.84 22.91
N PRO A 3 6.45 -20.61 22.99
CA PRO A 3 6.30 -20.22 22.01
C PRO A 3 6.20 -19.98 21.06
N THR A 4 5.88 -19.60 21.00
CA THR A 4 6.04 -19.37 19.95
C THR A 4 5.68 -19.22 18.99
N GLU A 5 5.30 -18.95 19.23
CA GLU A 5 5.37 -18.86 18.29
C GLU A 5 5.05 -18.64 17.40
N GLU A 6 4.80 -18.38 17.64
CA GLU A 6 5.04 -18.27 16.74
C GLU A 6 4.79 -18.17 15.89
N LYS A 7 4.50 -17.99 16.18
CA LYS A 7 4.76 -17.90 15.26
C LYS A 7 4.62 -17.81 14.35
N SER A 8 4.34 -17.53 14.83
CA SER A 8 4.66 -17.46 13.88
C SER A 8 4.80 -17.39 13.19
N ALA A 9 4.56 -17.31 13.74
CA ALA A 9 5.12 -17.29 13.04
C ALA A 9 5.49 -17.32 12.42
N PRO A 10 5.52 -17.26 12.70
CA PRO A 10 6.29 -17.28 12.14
C PRO A 10 6.79 -17.22 11.71
N LYS A 11 6.84 -17.07 12.03
CA LYS A 11 7.72 -17.00 11.62
C LYS A 11 8.35 -16.97 11.02
N ALA A 12 8.15 -16.83 11.35
CA ALA A 12 9.00 -16.75 10.83
C ALA A 12 9.50 -16.74 10.44
N HIS A 13 9.85 -16.74 10.69
CA HIS A 13 10.78 -16.72 10.36
C HIS A 13 11.52 -16.77 10.26
N ALA A 14 11.56 -16.73 10.69
CA ALA A 14 12.54 -16.73 10.73
C ALA A 14 13.33 -16.68 10.67
N THR A 15 13.70 -16.72 10.82
CA THR A 15 14.58 -16.56 10.71
C THR A 15 15.18 -16.13 10.63
N ARG A 16 15.12 -15.90 10.99
CA ARG A 16 15.96 -15.24 11.04
C ARG A 16 17.14 -15.50 11.07
N SER A 17 17.52 -15.70 10.71
CA SER A 17 18.60 -16.01 10.75
C SER A 17 19.48 -15.67 11.10
N SER A 18 19.70 -16.34 11.22
CA SER A 18 20.63 -16.01 11.90
C SER A 18 21.19 -14.86 11.62
N GLU A 19 21.19 -14.33 12.27
CA GLU A 19 21.72 -13.22 12.09
C GLU A 19 23.13 -13.22 12.07
N SER A 20 23.70 -14.30 12.28
CA SER A 20 25.13 -14.33 12.29
C SER A 20 25.72 -13.80 11.02
N GLY A 21 25.05 -13.95 9.89
CA GLY A 21 25.52 -13.38 8.65
C GLY A 21 24.94 -12.04 8.34
N ARG A 22 24.17 -11.49 9.24
CA ARG A 22 23.48 -10.28 8.93
C ARG A 22 24.41 -9.10 8.91
N GLN A 23 24.43 -8.37 7.82
CA GLN A 23 25.27 -7.22 7.66
C GLN A 23 24.54 -5.92 7.92
N GLY A 24 23.26 -5.91 7.83
CA GLY A 24 22.48 -4.69 7.98
C GLY A 24 21.70 -4.64 9.26
N PHE A 25 21.06 -3.50 9.50
CA PHE A 25 20.26 -3.26 10.70
C PHE A 25 18.75 -3.39 10.41
N ILE A 26 18.35 -3.51 9.15
CA ILE A 26 16.93 -3.61 8.78
C ILE A 26 16.46 -5.03 9.04
N LEU A 27 15.42 -5.16 9.86
CA LEU A 27 14.92 -6.48 10.24
C LEU A 27 13.92 -7.03 9.22
N ASP A 28 13.06 -6.18 8.69
CA ASP A 28 12.01 -6.63 7.80
C ASP A 28 11.33 -5.43 7.16
N LEU A 29 10.48 -5.69 6.17
CA LEU A 29 9.56 -4.70 5.64
C LEU A 29 8.39 -4.58 6.59
N TRP A 30 8.09 -3.36 7.06
CA TRP A 30 6.90 -3.15 7.89
C TRP A 30 5.67 -2.82 7.04
N GLY A 31 5.81 -1.90 6.11
CA GLY A 31 4.70 -1.48 5.27
C GLY A 31 5.04 -0.25 4.47
N VAL A 32 4.02 0.32 3.83
CA VAL A 32 4.13 1.53 3.02
C VAL A 32 3.17 2.55 3.59
N ARG A 33 3.60 3.81 3.68
CA ARG A 33 2.77 4.89 4.21
C ARG A 33 2.34 5.82 3.09
N TYR A 34 1.03 6.05 3.00
CA TYR A 34 0.45 7.03 2.09
C TYR A 34 -0.16 8.15 2.92
N GLN A 35 0.14 9.39 2.51
CA GLN A 35 -0.47 10.56 3.14
C GLN A 35 -1.87 10.74 2.58
N VAL A 36 -2.85 10.95 3.45
CA VAL A 36 -4.24 11.17 3.03
C VAL A 36 -4.84 12.28 3.89
N GLU A 37 -5.87 12.94 3.37
CA GLU A 37 -6.50 14.03 4.10
C GLU A 37 -7.68 13.57 4.95
N ASP A 38 -8.38 12.54 4.49
CA ASP A 38 -9.54 12.02 5.19
C ASP A 38 -9.40 10.51 5.28
N VAL A 39 -9.01 10.03 6.46
CA VAL A 39 -8.71 8.61 6.65
C VAL A 39 -9.94 7.74 6.39
N SER A 40 -11.13 8.16 6.86
CA SER A 40 -12.35 7.37 6.64
C SER A 40 -12.65 7.21 5.16
N ARG A 41 -12.49 8.28 4.39
CA ARG A 41 -12.70 8.22 2.95
C ARG A 41 -11.71 7.29 2.29
N SER A 42 -10.46 7.35 2.71
CA SER A 42 -9.41 6.48 2.16
C SER A 42 -9.68 5.02 2.50
N VAL A 43 -10.06 4.73 3.74
CA VAL A 43 -10.41 3.36 4.12
C VAL A 43 -11.53 2.82 3.22
N ALA A 44 -12.56 3.63 2.99
CA ALA A 44 -13.66 3.21 2.12
C ALA A 44 -13.17 2.90 0.71
N PHE A 45 -12.29 3.73 0.18
CA PHE A 45 -11.74 3.52 -1.17
C PHE A 45 -10.95 2.20 -1.24
N TYR A 46 -9.99 2.02 -0.34
CA TYR A 46 -9.12 0.84 -0.40
C TYR A 46 -9.88 -0.45 -0.11
N THR A 47 -10.83 -0.42 0.80
CA THR A 47 -11.58 -1.65 1.12
C THR A 47 -12.66 -1.95 0.09
N LYS A 48 -13.42 -0.95 -0.33
CA LYS A 48 -14.57 -1.20 -1.20
C LYS A 48 -14.20 -1.26 -2.67
N GLN A 49 -13.27 -0.41 -3.11
CA GLN A 49 -12.91 -0.38 -4.52
C GLN A 49 -11.77 -1.34 -4.86
N LEU A 50 -10.81 -1.54 -3.95
CA LEU A 50 -9.63 -2.34 -4.23
C LEU A 50 -9.56 -3.66 -3.47
N GLY A 51 -10.48 -3.89 -2.54
CA GLY A 51 -10.54 -5.20 -1.86
C GLY A 51 -9.54 -5.38 -0.73
N PHE A 52 -8.95 -4.30 -0.23
CA PHE A 52 -8.10 -4.39 0.94
C PHE A 52 -8.93 -4.72 2.18
N LYS A 53 -8.27 -5.27 3.18
CA LYS A 53 -8.90 -5.54 4.48
C LYS A 53 -8.49 -4.42 5.45
N LEU A 54 -9.45 -3.93 6.23
CA LEU A 54 -9.13 -3.00 7.31
C LEU A 54 -8.59 -3.80 8.49
N ASP A 55 -7.34 -3.53 8.88
CA ASP A 55 -6.72 -4.21 10.01
C ASP A 55 -7.06 -3.52 11.32
N HIS A 56 -6.84 -2.21 11.37
CA HIS A 56 -7.20 -1.39 12.53
C HIS A 56 -7.15 0.08 12.12
N GLN A 57 -7.74 0.93 12.94
CA GLN A 57 -7.74 2.36 12.68
C GLN A 57 -7.88 3.12 13.98
N LYS A 58 -7.41 4.37 13.97
CA LYS A 58 -7.60 5.31 15.04
C LYS A 58 -7.95 6.65 14.42
N LEU A 59 -9.24 6.85 14.21
CA LEU A 59 -9.72 8.05 13.52
C LEU A 59 -9.62 9.27 14.41
N PRO A 60 -9.32 10.42 13.85
CA PRO A 60 -9.09 10.69 12.44
C PRO A 60 -7.64 10.55 12.00
N ALA A 61 -6.75 10.03 12.85
CA ALA A 61 -5.32 10.11 12.62
C ALA A 61 -4.81 9.12 11.58
N PHE A 62 -5.18 7.84 11.69
CA PHE A 62 -4.63 6.87 10.75
C PHE A 62 -5.47 5.59 10.69
N ALA A 63 -5.18 4.80 9.66
CA ALA A 63 -5.70 3.44 9.52
C ALA A 63 -4.64 2.57 8.87
N GLN A 64 -4.71 1.28 9.11
CA GLN A 64 -3.90 0.32 8.39
C GLN A 64 -4.83 -0.62 7.62
N VAL A 65 -4.61 -0.72 6.32
CA VAL A 65 -5.32 -1.66 5.47
C VAL A 65 -4.28 -2.60 4.86
N SER A 66 -4.69 -3.80 4.47
CA SER A 66 -3.73 -4.76 3.95
C SER A 66 -4.33 -5.60 2.85
N ILE A 67 -3.46 -6.10 1.97
CA ILE A 67 -3.79 -7.10 0.98
C ILE A 67 -2.55 -7.95 0.80
N GLY A 68 -2.71 -9.28 0.88
CA GLY A 68 -1.55 -10.16 0.87
C GLY A 68 -0.58 -9.78 1.96
N ASN A 69 0.68 -9.62 1.60
CA ASN A 69 1.73 -9.23 2.54
C ASN A 69 1.93 -7.72 2.63
N LEU A 70 1.17 -6.95 1.87
CA LEU A 70 1.29 -5.49 1.91
C LEU A 70 0.46 -4.92 3.03
N LYS A 71 1.10 -4.14 3.90
CA LYS A 71 0.42 -3.27 4.86
C LYS A 71 0.53 -1.85 4.35
N LEU A 72 -0.60 -1.20 4.18
CA LEU A 72 -0.65 0.19 3.73
C LEU A 72 -1.16 1.03 4.88
N ILE A 73 -0.33 1.98 5.30
CA ILE A 73 -0.64 2.86 6.42
C ILE A 73 -1.18 4.16 5.85
N LEU A 74 -2.45 4.44 6.12
CA LEU A 74 -3.10 5.66 5.65
C LEU A 74 -2.96 6.70 6.76
N SER A 75 -2.06 7.66 6.55
CA SER A 75 -1.73 8.67 7.55
C SER A 75 -2.46 9.96 7.27
N GLY A 76 -3.37 10.32 8.17
CA GLY A 76 -4.13 11.55 8.08
C GLY A 76 -3.52 12.68 8.90
N PRO A 77 -4.15 13.84 8.88
CA PRO A 77 -3.72 14.95 9.71
C PRO A 77 -3.73 14.54 11.17
N GLY A 78 -2.68 14.92 11.90
CA GLY A 78 -2.55 14.59 13.30
C GLY A 78 -1.83 13.30 13.59
N ALA A 79 -1.60 12.45 12.59
CA ALA A 79 -0.81 11.24 12.80
C ALA A 79 0.67 11.61 12.97
N SER A 80 1.39 10.82 13.75
CA SER A 80 2.83 11.05 13.93
C SER A 80 3.57 10.96 12.60
N GLY A 81 3.10 10.10 11.70
CA GLY A 81 3.71 9.95 10.38
C GLY A 81 3.36 11.04 9.38
N SER A 82 2.59 12.06 9.81
CA SER A 82 2.19 13.16 8.93
C SER A 82 2.69 14.51 9.43
N ARG A 83 3.55 14.53 10.44
CA ARG A 83 4.02 15.78 11.00
C ARG A 83 4.92 16.52 10.02
N PRO A 84 4.89 17.86 10.03
CA PRO A 84 5.78 18.63 9.18
C PRO A 84 7.24 18.37 9.52
N MET A 85 8.12 18.60 8.56
CA MET A 85 9.56 18.53 8.79
C MET A 85 10.00 19.74 9.62
N LEU A 86 11.20 19.66 10.19
CA LEU A 86 11.73 20.75 11.01
C LEU A 86 11.85 22.05 10.23
N ASP A 87 12.07 21.96 8.92
CA ASP A 87 12.17 23.15 8.07
C ASP A 87 10.81 23.65 7.59
N GLY A 88 9.73 23.06 8.08
CA GLY A 88 8.37 23.50 7.76
C GLY A 88 7.73 22.83 6.56
N ARG A 89 8.49 22.02 5.81
CA ARG A 89 7.88 21.31 4.67
C ARG A 89 6.83 20.32 5.17
N ARG A 90 5.70 20.32 4.49
CA ARG A 90 4.60 19.43 4.85
C ARG A 90 4.66 18.16 4.02
N GLN A 91 4.27 17.06 4.64
CA GLN A 91 4.12 15.80 3.92
C GLN A 91 2.77 15.82 3.22
N GLU A 92 2.79 15.70 1.90
CA GLU A 92 1.60 15.84 1.08
C GLU A 92 1.34 14.57 0.28
N PRO A 93 0.06 14.27 -0.04
CA PRO A 93 -0.26 13.14 -0.91
C PRO A 93 0.23 13.37 -2.33
N GLY A 94 0.22 12.32 -3.13
CA GLY A 94 0.58 12.39 -4.54
C GLY A 94 1.94 11.79 -4.80
N GLY A 95 2.63 12.36 -5.78
CA GLY A 95 3.95 11.87 -6.17
C GLY A 95 3.88 10.75 -7.18
N TRP A 96 5.00 10.06 -7.40
CA TRP A 96 5.11 9.03 -8.43
C TRP A 96 5.47 7.65 -7.87
N ASN A 97 6.03 7.59 -6.67
CA ASN A 97 6.30 6.30 -6.02
C ASN A 97 4.96 5.67 -5.65
N ARG A 98 4.86 4.36 -5.86
CA ARG A 98 3.57 3.72 -5.73
C ARG A 98 3.69 2.25 -5.41
N VAL A 99 2.65 1.72 -4.79
CA VAL A 99 2.53 0.27 -4.64
C VAL A 99 2.12 -0.32 -5.98
N VAL A 100 2.59 -1.53 -6.27
CA VAL A 100 2.28 -2.26 -7.49
C VAL A 100 1.49 -3.49 -7.09
N LEU A 101 0.26 -3.59 -7.58
CA LEU A 101 -0.65 -4.67 -7.23
C LEU A 101 -0.86 -5.55 -8.46
N GLN A 102 -0.66 -6.84 -8.29
CA GLN A 102 -0.83 -7.77 -9.39
C GLN A 102 -2.31 -8.08 -9.60
N VAL A 103 -2.75 -8.02 -10.85
CA VAL A 103 -4.13 -8.33 -11.22
C VAL A 103 -4.13 -9.31 -12.38
N ALA A 104 -5.26 -9.96 -12.57
CA ALA A 104 -5.51 -10.78 -13.75
C ALA A 104 -6.42 -10.01 -14.69
N ASP A 105 -6.26 -10.23 -15.99
CA ASP A 105 -7.10 -9.62 -17.03
C ASP A 105 -7.22 -8.10 -16.83
N LEU A 106 -6.09 -7.42 -16.97
CA LEU A 106 -6.04 -5.98 -16.74
C LEU A 106 -7.04 -5.20 -17.59
N PRO A 107 -7.22 -5.50 -18.90
CA PRO A 107 -8.21 -4.73 -19.67
C PRO A 107 -9.62 -4.80 -19.10
N ALA A 108 -10.07 -5.97 -18.65
CA ALA A 108 -11.41 -6.10 -18.06
C ALA A 108 -11.49 -5.34 -16.75
N ARG A 109 -10.42 -5.38 -15.97
CA ARG A 109 -10.39 -4.66 -14.69
C ARG A 109 -10.45 -3.15 -14.92
N ILE A 110 -9.74 -2.66 -15.92
CA ILE A 110 -9.77 -1.23 -16.26
C ILE A 110 -11.20 -0.79 -16.58
N GLU A 111 -11.91 -1.57 -17.38
CA GLU A 111 -13.28 -1.21 -17.74
C GLU A 111 -14.19 -1.16 -16.51
N ALA A 112 -14.04 -2.12 -15.60
CA ALA A 112 -14.85 -2.14 -14.39
C ALA A 112 -14.54 -0.93 -13.50
N LEU A 113 -13.27 -0.56 -13.37
CA LEU A 113 -12.88 0.56 -12.53
C LEU A 113 -13.29 1.91 -13.15
N LYS A 114 -13.26 2.02 -14.47
CA LYS A 114 -13.78 3.22 -15.13
C LYS A 114 -15.27 3.40 -14.87
N LYS A 115 -16.03 2.31 -14.92
CA LYS A 115 -17.46 2.37 -14.63
C LYS A 115 -17.71 2.76 -13.16
N ALA A 116 -16.82 2.37 -12.28
CA ALA A 116 -16.92 2.74 -10.87
C ALA A 116 -16.46 4.16 -10.59
N GLY A 117 -15.96 4.88 -11.60
CA GLY A 117 -15.60 6.29 -11.47
C GLY A 117 -14.21 6.54 -10.94
N LEU A 118 -13.33 5.55 -10.94
CA LEU A 118 -11.96 5.76 -10.48
C LEU A 118 -11.19 6.64 -11.48
N ARG A 119 -10.24 7.40 -10.94
CA ARG A 119 -9.39 8.27 -11.75
C ARG A 119 -8.15 7.52 -12.19
N PHE A 120 -7.75 7.74 -13.43
CA PHE A 120 -6.57 7.12 -14.03
C PHE A 120 -5.57 8.20 -14.39
N ARG A 121 -4.28 7.90 -14.23
CA ARG A 121 -3.23 8.84 -14.63
C ARG A 121 -2.81 8.66 -16.08
N ASN A 122 -2.99 7.45 -16.63
CA ASN A 122 -2.49 7.16 -17.98
C ASN A 122 -3.37 6.11 -18.63
N GLU A 123 -2.99 5.73 -19.85
CA GLU A 123 -3.55 4.60 -20.56
C GLU A 123 -2.71 3.37 -20.25
N MET A 124 -3.24 2.18 -20.56
CA MET A 124 -2.51 0.95 -20.32
C MET A 124 -1.22 0.92 -21.11
N GLU A 125 -0.11 0.68 -20.42
CA GLU A 125 1.20 0.53 -21.04
C GLU A 125 1.54 -0.94 -21.15
N VAL A 126 2.14 -1.33 -22.29
CA VAL A 126 2.53 -2.71 -22.53
C VAL A 126 4.03 -2.75 -22.72
N GLY A 127 4.71 -3.57 -21.94
CA GLY A 127 6.15 -3.76 -22.05
C GLY A 127 6.49 -5.23 -22.03
N PRO A 128 7.78 -5.57 -22.09
CA PRO A 128 8.18 -6.99 -22.10
C PRO A 128 7.83 -7.71 -20.80
N GLY A 129 7.73 -6.98 -19.68
CA GLY A 129 7.41 -7.59 -18.40
C GLY A 129 5.93 -7.79 -18.15
N GLY A 130 5.06 -7.15 -18.95
CA GLY A 130 3.61 -7.24 -18.74
C GLY A 130 2.90 -5.97 -19.10
N ARG A 131 1.72 -5.79 -18.54
CA ARG A 131 0.86 -4.63 -18.79
C ARG A 131 0.60 -3.91 -17.49
N GLN A 132 0.47 -2.58 -17.54
CA GLN A 132 0.29 -1.77 -16.32
C GLN A 132 -0.51 -0.52 -16.59
N ILE A 133 -1.11 0.00 -15.53
CA ILE A 133 -1.81 1.29 -15.56
C ILE A 133 -1.78 1.87 -14.16
N GLN A 134 -1.82 3.20 -14.06
CA GLN A 134 -1.87 3.87 -12.77
C GLN A 134 -3.25 4.45 -12.51
N ILE A 135 -3.78 4.15 -11.34
CA ILE A 135 -4.99 4.79 -10.83
C ILE A 135 -4.63 5.69 -9.67
N GLU A 136 -5.56 6.51 -9.23
CA GLU A 136 -5.37 7.40 -8.09
C GLU A 136 -6.36 7.10 -7.00
N ASP A 137 -5.91 7.22 -5.76
CA ASP A 137 -6.82 7.20 -4.62
C ASP A 137 -7.49 8.57 -4.49
N PRO A 138 -8.40 8.77 -3.52
CA PRO A 138 -9.10 10.05 -3.40
C PRO A 138 -8.21 11.28 -3.20
N ASP A 139 -6.98 11.09 -2.71
CA ASP A 139 -6.05 12.19 -2.49
C ASP A 139 -5.03 12.34 -3.61
N GLY A 140 -5.18 11.57 -4.69
CA GLY A 140 -4.24 11.64 -5.81
C GLY A 140 -3.01 10.78 -5.64
N ASN A 141 -2.97 9.90 -4.64
CA ASN A 141 -1.86 8.98 -4.50
C ASN A 141 -1.94 7.89 -5.57
N PRO A 142 -0.83 7.57 -6.24
CA PRO A 142 -0.86 6.59 -7.32
C PRO A 142 -0.84 5.16 -6.82
N ILE A 143 -1.55 4.30 -7.53
CA ILE A 143 -1.51 2.85 -7.35
C ILE A 143 -1.34 2.26 -8.75
N GLU A 144 -0.39 1.35 -8.90
CA GLU A 144 -0.20 0.67 -10.18
C GLU A 144 -0.88 -0.68 -10.15
N LEU A 145 -1.65 -0.97 -11.20
CA LEU A 145 -2.20 -2.30 -11.42
C LEU A 145 -1.35 -2.95 -12.50
N PHE A 146 -0.86 -4.13 -12.22
CA PHE A 146 0.12 -4.80 -13.05
C PHE A 146 -0.30 -6.24 -13.34
N GLU A 147 -0.28 -6.60 -14.61
CA GLU A 147 -0.50 -7.97 -15.04
C GLU A 147 0.79 -8.47 -15.69
N PRO A 148 1.49 -9.42 -15.05
CA PRO A 148 2.77 -9.89 -15.61
C PRO A 148 2.57 -10.62 -16.92
N ALA A 149 3.59 -10.57 -17.76
CA ALA A 149 3.62 -11.33 -19.01
C ALA A 149 3.62 -12.82 -18.69
N ARG A 150 3.09 -13.62 -19.59
CA ARG A 150 3.02 -15.07 -19.42
C ARG A 150 4.24 -15.75 -19.96
#